data_e775aef3ac0afc0faf998bbd3a4a42d2
#
_entry.id   e775aef3ac0afc0faf998bbd3a4a42d2
#
_cell.length_a   1.000
_cell.length_b   1.000
_cell.length_c   1.000
_cell.angle_alpha   90.00
_cell.angle_beta   90.00
_cell.angle_gamma   90.00
#
_symmetry.space_group_name_H-M   'P 1'
#
loop_
_entity.id
_entity.type
_entity.pdbx_description
1 polymer ?
#
loop_
_entity_poly.entity_id
_entity_poly.type
_entity_poly.pdbx_seq_one_letter_code
_entity_poly.pdbx_strand_id
1 'polypeptide(L)'
;IRKVRSACKKEGVVLKWVAVTEYKQHRIHHHLVISGIDVDTLDRCWKYGRINVAPLDPSGNYHRLAEYLLKETEETFRQEGSHSKRRYSCSRSIVTPEIRREKISSRQVWEEIKPPKGYYVDEDTVRMYEHAILGVECKEYILISLDGPAKGKRGKPIRPEKVYQTDK
;
A
#
# COMPACT_ATOMS: atom_id res chain seq x y z
N ILE A 1 14.32 5.77 12.08
CA ILE A 1 14.52 4.50 11.33
C ILE A 1 15.90 3.87 11.60
N ARG A 2 17.04 4.63 11.63
CA ARG A 2 18.39 4.06 11.83
C ARG A 2 18.51 3.28 13.14
N LYS A 3 18.06 3.86 14.28
CA LYS A 3 18.08 3.21 15.60
C LYS A 3 17.20 1.96 15.63
N VAL A 4 15.99 2.06 15.08
CA VAL A 4 15.04 0.94 14.96
C VAL A 4 15.63 -0.21 14.16
N ARG A 5 16.27 0.09 13.01
CA ARG A 5 16.94 -0.92 12.19
C ARG A 5 18.07 -1.63 12.95
N SER A 6 18.85 -0.88 13.74
CA SER A 6 19.91 -1.48 14.57
C SER A 6 19.35 -2.40 15.65
N ALA A 7 18.21 -2.04 16.27
CA ALA A 7 17.53 -2.89 17.25
C ALA A 7 17.05 -4.19 16.59
N CYS A 8 16.28 -4.10 15.51
CA CYS A 8 15.80 -5.27 14.76
C CYS A 8 16.95 -6.20 14.30
N LYS A 9 18.07 -5.61 13.86
CA LYS A 9 19.23 -6.41 13.44
C LYS A 9 19.81 -7.23 14.60
N LYS A 10 19.85 -6.69 15.81
CA LYS A 10 20.32 -7.42 17.00
C LYS A 10 19.42 -8.60 17.36
N GLU A 11 18.13 -8.48 17.08
CA GLU A 11 17.11 -9.50 17.32
C GLU A 11 16.94 -10.47 16.14
N GLY A 12 17.73 -10.33 15.07
CA GLY A 12 17.59 -11.16 13.86
C GLY A 12 16.34 -10.90 13.04
N VAL A 13 15.65 -9.78 13.29
CA VAL A 13 14.37 -9.42 12.64
C VAL A 13 14.61 -8.54 11.43
N VAL A 14 13.96 -8.87 10.31
CA VAL A 14 13.97 -8.03 9.10
C VAL A 14 12.94 -6.92 9.24
N LEU A 15 13.43 -5.70 9.42
CA LEU A 15 12.58 -4.52 9.49
C LEU A 15 11.96 -4.20 8.13
N LYS A 16 10.62 -4.20 8.07
CA LYS A 16 9.84 -3.69 6.93
C LYS A 16 9.06 -2.46 7.39
N TRP A 17 9.08 -1.42 6.58
CA TRP A 17 8.37 -0.18 6.91
C TRP A 17 7.99 0.62 5.66
N VAL A 18 6.87 1.33 5.76
CA VAL A 18 6.45 2.40 4.86
C VAL A 18 6.20 3.62 5.72
N ALA A 19 6.71 4.77 5.30
CA ALA A 19 6.55 6.02 6.02
C ALA A 19 6.05 7.12 5.09
N VAL A 20 5.13 7.90 5.58
CA VAL A 20 4.64 9.13 4.96
C VAL A 20 4.79 10.29 5.95
N THR A 21 5.01 11.49 5.43
CA THR A 21 5.14 12.69 6.24
C THR A 21 4.05 13.68 5.84
N GLU A 22 3.33 14.14 6.82
CA GLU A 22 2.27 15.14 6.69
C GLU A 22 2.71 16.43 7.38
N TYR A 23 2.44 17.56 6.75
CA TYR A 23 2.59 18.89 7.32
C TYR A 23 1.19 19.50 7.50
N LYS A 24 0.73 19.54 8.73
CA LYS A 24 -0.60 20.06 9.06
C LYS A 24 -0.48 21.14 10.14
N GLN A 25 -1.03 22.32 9.88
CA GLN A 25 -1.06 23.43 10.85
C GLN A 25 0.32 23.71 11.47
N HIS A 26 1.37 23.80 10.64
CA HIS A 26 2.77 24.01 11.05
C HIS A 26 3.38 22.90 11.92
N ARG A 27 2.74 21.73 11.97
CA ARG A 27 3.26 20.56 12.69
C ARG A 27 3.61 19.45 11.70
N ILE A 28 4.68 18.74 12.02
CA ILE A 28 5.12 17.59 11.23
C ILE A 28 4.58 16.33 11.90
N HIS A 29 3.84 15.54 11.13
CA HIS A 29 3.38 14.21 11.52
C HIS A 29 4.01 13.16 10.62
N HIS A 30 4.49 12.09 11.23
CA HIS A 30 4.98 10.93 10.49
C HIS A 30 4.03 9.75 10.75
N HIS A 31 3.45 9.23 9.68
CA HIS A 31 2.72 7.95 9.72
C HIS A 31 3.68 6.85 9.29
N LEU A 32 3.76 5.81 10.10
CA LEU A 32 4.70 4.71 9.91
C LEU A 32 3.98 3.37 10.02
N VAL A 33 3.86 2.68 8.90
CA VAL A 33 3.47 1.26 8.89
C VAL A 33 4.75 0.46 9.04
N ILE A 34 4.86 -0.33 10.09
CA ILE A 34 6.11 -1.00 10.46
C ILE A 34 5.83 -2.44 10.92
N SER A 35 6.73 -3.35 10.63
CA SER A 35 6.64 -4.73 11.08
C SER A 35 7.87 -5.17 11.84
N GLY A 36 7.68 -6.20 12.67
CA GLY A 36 8.79 -6.91 13.30
C GLY A 36 9.45 -6.18 14.46
N ILE A 37 8.74 -5.26 15.12
CA ILE A 37 9.26 -4.56 16.29
C ILE A 37 8.17 -4.44 17.35
N ASP A 38 8.57 -4.57 18.60
CA ASP A 38 7.69 -4.29 19.75
C ASP A 38 7.60 -2.78 20.05
N VAL A 39 6.53 -2.40 20.73
CA VAL A 39 6.23 -0.98 21.02
C VAL A 39 7.29 -0.36 21.93
N ASP A 40 7.80 -1.10 22.91
CA ASP A 40 8.77 -0.59 23.88
C ASP A 40 10.11 -0.28 23.19
N THR A 41 10.52 -1.13 22.27
CA THR A 41 11.74 -0.89 21.46
C THR A 41 11.52 0.31 20.54
N LEU A 42 10.35 0.48 19.95
CA LEU A 42 10.03 1.65 19.14
C LEU A 42 10.08 2.93 19.96
N ASP A 43 9.49 2.95 21.15
CA ASP A 43 9.50 4.10 22.05
C ASP A 43 10.92 4.48 22.51
N ARG A 44 11.71 3.49 22.89
CA ARG A 44 13.12 3.71 23.20
C ARG A 44 13.93 4.31 22.07
N CYS A 45 13.61 3.96 20.83
CA CYS A 45 14.31 4.45 19.64
C CYS A 45 13.84 5.85 19.20
N TRP A 46 12.61 6.24 19.49
CA TRP A 46 12.00 7.49 19.10
C TRP A 46 12.15 8.54 20.21
N LYS A 47 12.73 9.69 19.88
CA LYS A 47 13.00 10.78 20.85
C LYS A 47 12.44 12.13 20.38
N TYR A 48 11.58 12.14 19.37
CA TYR A 48 11.16 13.38 18.68
C TYR A 48 9.68 13.69 18.89
N GLY A 49 9.11 13.26 19.98
CA GLY A 49 7.71 13.54 20.33
C GLY A 49 6.93 12.29 20.70
N ARG A 50 5.62 12.45 20.77
CA ARG A 50 4.68 11.41 21.19
C ARG A 50 4.53 10.35 20.09
N ILE A 51 4.46 9.09 20.48
CA ILE A 51 4.10 7.96 19.63
C ILE A 51 2.66 7.55 19.96
N ASN A 52 1.89 7.28 18.91
CA ASN A 52 0.62 6.60 19.00
C ASN A 52 0.70 5.33 18.14
N VAL A 53 0.38 4.18 18.73
CA VAL A 53 0.51 2.87 18.05
C VAL A 53 -0.86 2.21 17.98
N ALA A 54 -1.22 1.74 16.80
CA ALA A 54 -2.39 0.93 16.57
C ALA A 54 -2.01 -0.35 15.81
N PRO A 55 -2.54 -1.52 16.20
CA PRO A 55 -2.32 -2.73 15.42
C PRO A 55 -3.00 -2.61 14.06
N LEU A 56 -2.40 -3.22 13.04
CA LEU A 56 -3.05 -3.36 11.74
C LEU A 56 -4.17 -4.39 11.82
N ASP A 57 -5.21 -4.17 11.02
CA ASP A 57 -6.29 -5.11 10.83
C ASP A 57 -5.75 -6.45 10.32
N PRO A 58 -6.12 -7.58 10.97
CA PRO A 58 -5.68 -8.91 10.56
C PRO A 58 -6.28 -9.39 9.23
N SER A 59 -7.29 -8.73 8.68
CA SER A 59 -7.91 -9.08 7.39
C SER A 59 -6.93 -9.06 6.22
N GLY A 60 -5.83 -8.27 6.32
CA GLY A 60 -4.89 -8.07 5.24
C GLY A 60 -5.35 -7.08 4.17
N ASN A 61 -6.56 -6.52 4.30
CA ASN A 61 -7.05 -5.47 3.42
C ASN A 61 -6.62 -4.08 3.93
N TYR A 62 -5.59 -3.54 3.33
CA TYR A 62 -5.05 -2.23 3.71
C TYR A 62 -5.34 -1.13 2.70
N HIS A 63 -6.30 -1.35 1.79
CA HIS A 63 -6.64 -0.37 0.74
C HIS A 63 -7.02 0.99 1.34
N ARG A 64 -7.98 1.01 2.28
CA ARG A 64 -8.43 2.23 2.96
C ARG A 64 -7.30 2.94 3.71
N LEU A 65 -6.42 2.18 4.35
CA LEU A 65 -5.24 2.75 5.02
C LEU A 65 -4.28 3.38 4.01
N ALA A 66 -4.05 2.72 2.88
CA ALA A 66 -3.18 3.25 1.82
C ALA A 66 -3.77 4.53 1.20
N GLU A 67 -5.07 4.55 0.90
CA GLU A 67 -5.78 5.74 0.42
C GLU A 67 -5.67 6.91 1.40
N TYR A 68 -5.94 6.65 2.68
CA TYR A 68 -5.79 7.66 3.73
C TYR A 68 -4.39 8.26 3.75
N LEU A 69 -3.35 7.42 3.80
CA LEU A 69 -1.97 7.87 3.84
C LEU A 69 -1.57 8.68 2.60
N LEU A 70 -2.05 8.29 1.42
CA LEU A 70 -1.77 9.00 0.17
C LEU A 70 -2.51 10.33 0.08
N LYS A 71 -3.75 10.40 0.55
CA LYS A 71 -4.55 11.62 0.57
C LYS A 71 -3.92 12.68 1.48
N GLU A 72 -3.56 12.31 2.70
CA GLU A 72 -2.94 13.23 3.67
C GLU A 72 -1.59 13.78 3.20
N THR A 73 -0.86 13.03 2.38
CA THR A 73 0.42 13.48 1.82
C THR A 73 0.30 14.30 0.55
N GLU A 74 -0.85 14.30 -0.11
CA GLU A 74 -1.03 15.04 -1.37
C GLU A 74 -0.91 16.54 -1.18
N GLU A 75 -1.56 17.09 -0.16
CA GLU A 75 -1.47 18.51 0.18
C GLU A 75 -0.04 18.91 0.53
N THR A 76 0.63 18.08 1.35
CA THR A 76 2.03 18.31 1.74
C THR A 76 2.97 18.30 0.54
N PHE A 77 2.75 17.40 -0.41
CA PHE A 77 3.59 17.27 -1.60
C PHE A 77 3.42 18.45 -2.57
N ARG A 78 2.21 19.03 -2.64
CA ARG A 78 1.90 20.16 -3.51
C ARG A 78 2.34 21.52 -2.94
N GLN A 79 2.70 21.61 -1.65
CA GLN A 79 3.15 22.86 -1.04
C GLN A 79 4.49 23.30 -1.62
N GLU A 80 4.57 24.56 -2.03
CA GLU A 80 5.85 25.17 -2.39
C GLU A 80 6.82 25.14 -1.21
N GLY A 81 8.06 24.72 -1.47
CA GLY A 81 9.06 24.57 -0.42
C GLY A 81 9.02 23.23 0.33
N SER A 82 8.17 22.29 -0.08
CA SER A 82 8.19 20.93 0.49
C SER A 82 9.56 20.29 0.35
N HIS A 83 10.15 19.90 1.47
CA HIS A 83 11.44 19.20 1.50
C HIS A 83 11.35 17.75 0.98
N SER A 84 10.14 17.20 0.86
CA SER A 84 9.92 15.85 0.40
C SER A 84 9.56 15.81 -1.08
N LYS A 85 10.48 15.33 -1.91
CA LYS A 85 10.23 15.06 -3.33
C LYS A 85 9.51 13.72 -3.57
N ARG A 86 9.10 13.02 -2.52
CA ARG A 86 8.42 11.72 -2.59
C ARG A 86 7.21 11.72 -1.66
N ARG A 87 6.10 11.18 -2.14
CA ARG A 87 4.87 11.03 -1.33
C ARG A 87 5.07 10.06 -0.17
N TYR A 88 5.90 9.06 -0.34
CA TYR A 88 6.23 8.08 0.69
C TYR A 88 7.67 7.59 0.57
N SER A 89 8.16 6.99 1.61
CA SER A 89 9.43 6.25 1.65
C SER A 89 9.21 4.86 2.24
N CYS A 90 9.99 3.89 1.84
CA CYS A 90 9.86 2.52 2.34
C CYS A 90 11.21 1.83 2.50
N SER A 91 11.19 0.70 3.21
CA SER A 91 12.37 -0.16 3.33
C SER A 91 12.63 -0.92 2.03
N ARG A 92 13.91 -1.17 1.73
CA ARG A 92 14.31 -2.00 0.57
C ARG A 92 13.87 -3.46 0.69
N SER A 93 13.49 -3.90 1.88
CA SER A 93 12.99 -5.24 2.16
C SER A 93 11.51 -5.44 1.77
N ILE A 94 10.81 -4.36 1.38
CA ILE A 94 9.47 -4.46 0.82
C ILE A 94 9.59 -4.91 -0.63
N VAL A 95 8.86 -5.96 -0.95
CA VAL A 95 8.77 -6.45 -2.33
C VAL A 95 7.69 -5.66 -3.05
N THR A 96 8.07 -4.97 -4.11
CA THR A 96 7.13 -4.27 -4.99
C THR A 96 6.45 -5.30 -5.89
N PRO A 97 5.12 -5.32 -5.98
CA PRO A 97 4.43 -6.23 -6.87
C PRO A 97 4.73 -5.91 -8.35
N GLU A 98 4.81 -6.95 -9.17
CA GLU A 98 4.91 -6.81 -10.62
C GLU A 98 3.54 -6.45 -11.21
N ILE A 99 3.48 -5.35 -11.94
CA ILE A 99 2.29 -4.97 -12.69
C ILE A 99 2.26 -5.79 -13.97
N ARG A 100 1.25 -6.63 -14.12
CA ARG A 100 0.94 -7.30 -15.38
C ARG A 100 -0.11 -6.51 -16.14
N ARG A 101 0.13 -6.33 -17.42
CA ARG A 101 -0.82 -5.70 -18.34
C ARG A 101 -1.14 -6.71 -19.42
N GLU A 102 -2.41 -6.96 -19.65
CA GLU A 102 -2.91 -7.82 -20.70
C GLU A 102 -3.98 -7.05 -21.48
N LYS A 103 -4.00 -7.25 -22.79
CA LYS A 103 -5.07 -6.72 -23.62
C LYS A 103 -6.27 -7.65 -23.52
N ILE A 104 -7.44 -7.09 -23.33
CA ILE A 104 -8.70 -7.80 -23.30
C ILE A 104 -9.66 -7.19 -24.32
N SER A 105 -10.66 -7.93 -24.76
CA SER A 105 -11.72 -7.40 -25.61
C SER A 105 -12.68 -6.51 -24.82
N SER A 106 -13.32 -5.55 -25.49
CA SER A 106 -14.34 -4.68 -24.88
C SER A 106 -15.45 -5.47 -24.20
N ARG A 107 -15.82 -6.61 -24.74
CA ARG A 107 -16.82 -7.50 -24.13
C ARG A 107 -16.42 -7.98 -22.74
N GLN A 108 -15.15 -8.30 -22.52
CA GLN A 108 -14.65 -8.81 -21.23
C GLN A 108 -14.71 -7.76 -20.12
N VAL A 109 -14.74 -6.46 -20.43
CA VAL A 109 -14.91 -5.40 -19.43
C VAL A 109 -16.29 -5.49 -18.77
N TRP A 110 -17.31 -5.86 -19.55
CA TRP A 110 -18.70 -5.94 -19.08
C TRP A 110 -19.04 -7.30 -18.45
N GLU A 111 -18.18 -8.31 -18.60
CA GLU A 111 -18.42 -9.60 -17.97
C GLU A 111 -18.36 -9.51 -16.45
N GLU A 112 -19.10 -10.39 -15.78
CA GLU A 112 -19.04 -10.54 -14.33
C GLU A 112 -17.65 -10.89 -13.86
N ILE A 113 -17.22 -10.28 -12.75
CA ILE A 113 -15.90 -10.57 -12.17
C ILE A 113 -15.95 -11.97 -11.54
N LYS A 114 -15.14 -12.88 -12.06
CA LYS A 114 -14.98 -14.23 -11.51
C LYS A 114 -13.66 -14.30 -10.74
N PRO A 115 -13.68 -14.20 -9.40
CA PRO A 115 -12.46 -14.27 -8.62
C PRO A 115 -11.83 -15.65 -8.76
N PRO A 116 -10.50 -15.75 -8.80
CA PRO A 116 -9.82 -17.03 -8.75
C PRO A 116 -10.06 -17.73 -7.41
N LYS A 117 -9.84 -19.06 -7.39
CA LYS A 117 -10.03 -19.85 -6.17
C LYS A 117 -9.19 -19.29 -5.01
N GLY A 118 -9.81 -19.09 -3.86
CA GLY A 118 -9.17 -18.55 -2.66
C GLY A 118 -9.16 -17.01 -2.58
N TYR A 119 -9.88 -16.34 -3.49
CA TYR A 119 -10.05 -14.88 -3.47
C TYR A 119 -11.52 -14.51 -3.54
N TYR A 120 -11.87 -13.34 -3.05
CA TYR A 120 -13.15 -12.69 -3.28
C TYR A 120 -12.94 -11.25 -3.76
N VAL A 121 -13.96 -10.70 -4.41
CA VAL A 121 -13.95 -9.32 -4.87
C VAL A 121 -14.35 -8.41 -3.71
N ASP A 122 -13.59 -7.36 -3.47
CA ASP A 122 -14.01 -6.26 -2.61
C ASP A 122 -14.97 -5.37 -3.41
N GLU A 123 -16.27 -5.59 -3.24
CA GLU A 123 -17.32 -4.95 -4.02
C GLU A 123 -17.29 -3.42 -3.92
N ASP A 124 -16.86 -2.88 -2.78
CA ASP A 124 -16.72 -1.43 -2.58
C ASP A 124 -15.62 -0.81 -3.47
N THR A 125 -14.74 -1.63 -4.03
CA THR A 125 -13.63 -1.19 -4.88
C THR A 125 -13.93 -1.32 -6.37
N VAL A 126 -15.04 -1.94 -6.75
CA VAL A 126 -15.41 -2.12 -8.16
C VAL A 126 -15.77 -0.77 -8.77
N ARG A 127 -14.99 -0.35 -9.75
CA ARG A 127 -15.19 0.90 -10.50
C ARG A 127 -15.19 0.62 -11.98
N MET A 128 -16.12 1.25 -12.68
CA MET A 128 -16.13 1.28 -14.14
C MET A 128 -16.03 2.73 -14.58
N TYR A 129 -15.13 3.02 -15.48
CA TYR A 129 -14.91 4.37 -15.98
C TYR A 129 -14.33 4.35 -17.40
N GLU A 130 -14.48 5.44 -18.11
CA GLU A 130 -13.80 5.68 -19.36
C GLU A 130 -12.47 6.41 -19.08
N HIS A 131 -11.38 5.89 -19.65
CA HIS A 131 -10.07 6.51 -19.49
C HIS A 131 -10.01 7.83 -20.24
N ALA A 132 -9.86 8.95 -19.52
CA ALA A 132 -10.00 10.31 -20.06
C ALA A 132 -9.13 10.64 -21.29
N ILE A 133 -7.96 10.00 -21.43
CA ILE A 133 -7.04 10.26 -22.56
C ILE A 133 -7.23 9.27 -23.68
N LEU A 134 -7.48 8.01 -23.35
CA LEU A 134 -7.52 6.91 -24.34
C LEU A 134 -8.94 6.64 -24.85
N GLY A 135 -9.97 7.16 -24.18
CA GLY A 135 -11.37 6.92 -24.50
C GLY A 135 -11.74 5.43 -24.51
N VAL A 136 -11.09 4.63 -23.65
CA VAL A 136 -11.36 3.19 -23.52
C VAL A 136 -12.06 2.92 -22.19
N GLU A 137 -12.97 1.97 -22.20
CA GLU A 137 -13.65 1.54 -21.00
C GLU A 137 -12.72 0.75 -20.10
N CYS A 138 -12.72 1.07 -18.82
CA CYS A 138 -11.88 0.44 -17.80
C CYS A 138 -12.75 -0.12 -16.68
N LYS A 139 -12.36 -1.26 -16.13
CA LYS A 139 -12.92 -1.85 -14.93
C LYS A 139 -11.80 -2.11 -13.94
N GLU A 140 -11.93 -1.56 -12.75
CA GLU A 140 -10.95 -1.70 -11.66
C GLU A 140 -11.62 -2.34 -10.46
N TYR A 141 -10.92 -3.24 -9.79
CA TYR A 141 -11.39 -3.88 -8.57
C TYR A 141 -10.21 -4.48 -7.79
N ILE A 142 -10.44 -4.75 -6.51
CA ILE A 142 -9.46 -5.41 -5.64
C ILE A 142 -9.95 -6.81 -5.31
N LEU A 143 -9.04 -7.77 -5.39
CA LEU A 143 -9.25 -9.13 -4.92
C LEU A 143 -8.56 -9.34 -3.58
N ILE A 144 -9.29 -9.88 -2.63
CA ILE A 144 -8.80 -10.17 -1.29
C ILE A 144 -8.63 -11.67 -1.13
N SER A 145 -7.46 -12.09 -0.64
CA SER A 145 -7.18 -13.50 -0.36
C SER A 145 -7.94 -13.98 0.88
N LEU A 146 -8.63 -15.11 0.76
CA LEU A 146 -9.30 -15.77 1.89
C LEU A 146 -8.32 -16.39 2.90
N ASP A 147 -7.10 -16.71 2.45
CA ASP A 147 -6.06 -17.32 3.29
C ASP A 147 -5.15 -16.27 3.99
N GLY A 148 -5.58 -15.00 4.02
CA GLY A 148 -4.80 -13.89 4.52
C GLY A 148 -3.67 -13.47 3.56
N PRO A 149 -2.70 -12.66 3.99
CA PRO A 149 -1.65 -12.18 3.12
C PRO A 149 -0.86 -13.38 2.58
N ALA A 150 -0.96 -13.55 1.26
CA ALA A 150 -0.44 -14.69 0.55
C ALA A 150 1.05 -14.90 0.81
N LYS A 151 1.38 -16.03 1.39
CA LYS A 151 2.75 -16.51 1.51
C LYS A 151 3.16 -17.12 0.17
N GLY A 152 3.72 -16.32 -0.72
CA GLY A 152 4.29 -16.83 -1.96
C GLY A 152 5.37 -17.86 -1.68
N LYS A 153 5.46 -18.91 -2.51
CA LYS A 153 6.61 -19.81 -2.51
C LYS A 153 7.88 -18.97 -2.61
N ARG A 154 8.77 -19.08 -1.62
CA ARG A 154 10.03 -18.32 -1.46
C ARG A 154 9.87 -16.82 -1.13
N GLY A 155 8.82 -16.40 -0.39
CA GLY A 155 8.69 -15.01 0.02
C GLY A 155 8.41 -14.02 -1.12
N LYS A 156 8.11 -14.49 -2.32
CA LYS A 156 7.64 -13.63 -3.41
C LYS A 156 6.16 -13.32 -3.17
N PRO A 157 5.75 -12.05 -3.26
CA PRO A 157 4.34 -11.68 -3.12
C PRO A 157 3.54 -12.36 -4.22
N ILE A 158 2.31 -12.74 -3.89
CA ILE A 158 1.33 -13.11 -4.90
C ILE A 158 1.02 -11.81 -5.66
N ARG A 159 1.05 -11.93 -6.97
CA ARG A 159 0.97 -10.83 -7.92
C ARG A 159 -0.35 -10.08 -7.74
N PRO A 160 -0.32 -8.74 -7.69
CA PRO A 160 -1.54 -7.97 -7.84
C PRO A 160 -2.13 -8.26 -9.21
N GLU A 161 -3.43 -8.40 -9.25
CA GLU A 161 -4.12 -8.78 -10.45
C GLU A 161 -4.25 -7.65 -11.47
N LYS A 162 -4.62 -8.06 -12.61
CA LYS A 162 -4.64 -7.43 -13.92
C LYS A 162 -5.36 -6.08 -13.93
N VAL A 163 -4.67 -5.03 -14.31
CA VAL A 163 -5.31 -3.81 -14.83
C VAL A 163 -5.70 -4.09 -16.28
N TYR A 164 -6.98 -4.16 -16.54
CA TYR A 164 -7.50 -4.46 -17.85
C TYR A 164 -7.69 -3.17 -18.68
N GLN A 165 -7.12 -3.16 -19.85
CA GLN A 165 -7.39 -2.13 -20.87
C GLN A 165 -8.05 -2.81 -22.06
N THR A 166 -9.16 -2.24 -22.56
CA THR A 166 -9.79 -2.69 -23.78
C THR A 166 -9.09 -2.07 -24.98
N ASP A 167 -8.87 -2.85 -26.01
CA ASP A 167 -8.54 -2.30 -27.34
C ASP A 167 -9.80 -1.78 -28.01
N LYS A 168 -9.71 -0.61 -28.66
CA LYS A 168 -10.68 -0.16 -29.65
C LYS A 168 -10.42 -0.88 -30.94
#